data_1879ae8dcfef3b2b16dadfb481231686
#
_entry.id   1879ae8dcfef3b2b16dadfb481231686
#
_cell.length_a   1.000
_cell.length_b   1.000
_cell.length_c   1.000
_cell.angle_alpha   90.00
_cell.angle_beta   90.00
_cell.angle_gamma   90.00
#
_symmetry.space_group_name_H-M   'P 1'
#
loop_
_entity.id
_entity.type
_entity.pdbx_description
1 polymer ?
#
loop_
_entity_poly.entity_id
_entity_poly.type
_entity_poly.pdbx_seq_one_letter_code
_entity_poly.pdbx_strand_id
1 'polypeptide(L)'
;GDHRDLHLSIRRQRQMCIRDSVYTPGHTSNHMCFALQEQKALFTGDHVMGWSTSIVSPPDGDMSDYLDSLELLLQRDDQVYWPTHGPCIDEPKAHVRAFIQHRQEREQQIIDCIEQGIFKIGEMVPAMYHDTPEFMYPAAARSVLAAMDNLVKKNRVIVVSGSGLEGEYQLSAS
;
A
#
# COMPACT_ATOMS: atom_id res chain seq x y z
N GLY A 1 -39.62 -24.07 -22.73
CA GLY A 1 -39.00 -22.91 -22.11
C GLY A 1 -37.98 -22.32 -23.06
N ASP A 2 -38.17 -21.07 -23.41
CA ASP A 2 -37.48 -20.40 -24.52
C ASP A 2 -35.97 -20.20 -24.18
N HIS A 3 -35.08 -20.72 -25.03
CA HIS A 3 -33.63 -20.54 -24.93
C HIS A 3 -33.21 -19.05 -24.84
N ARG A 4 -34.07 -18.10 -25.25
CA ARG A 4 -33.84 -16.67 -25.12
C ARG A 4 -33.85 -16.17 -23.67
N ASP A 5 -34.71 -16.72 -22.83
CA ASP A 5 -34.81 -16.32 -21.42
C ASP A 5 -33.59 -16.77 -20.62
N LEU A 6 -33.00 -17.93 -20.97
CA LEU A 6 -31.77 -18.41 -20.36
C LEU A 6 -30.56 -17.49 -20.67
N HIS A 7 -30.47 -17.05 -21.94
CA HIS A 7 -29.39 -16.10 -22.34
C HIS A 7 -29.56 -14.71 -21.74
N LEU A 8 -30.77 -14.24 -21.52
CA LEU A 8 -31.05 -12.97 -20.84
C LEU A 8 -30.75 -13.06 -19.34
N SER A 9 -31.06 -14.18 -18.71
CA SER A 9 -30.76 -14.46 -17.32
C SER A 9 -29.24 -14.57 -17.09
N ILE A 10 -28.51 -15.26 -17.95
CA ILE A 10 -27.04 -15.36 -17.90
C ILE A 10 -26.36 -14.01 -18.18
N ARG A 11 -26.91 -13.19 -19.10
CA ARG A 11 -26.41 -11.81 -19.31
C ARG A 11 -26.70 -10.92 -18.11
N ARG A 12 -27.86 -11.02 -17.47
CA ARG A 12 -28.15 -10.30 -16.21
C ARG A 12 -27.24 -10.75 -15.08
N GLN A 13 -26.98 -12.05 -14.93
CA GLN A 13 -26.04 -12.56 -13.93
C GLN A 13 -24.59 -12.09 -14.21
N ARG A 14 -24.15 -12.03 -15.46
CA ARG A 14 -22.84 -11.48 -15.83
C ARG A 14 -22.74 -9.97 -15.56
N GLN A 15 -23.86 -9.23 -15.67
CA GLN A 15 -23.90 -7.79 -15.36
C GLN A 15 -24.03 -7.51 -13.85
N MET A 16 -24.45 -8.50 -13.05
CA MET A 16 -24.64 -8.36 -11.60
C MET A 16 -23.38 -8.64 -10.77
N CYS A 17 -22.34 -9.29 -11.33
CA CYS A 17 -21.27 -9.84 -10.50
C CYS A 17 -20.03 -8.97 -10.32
N ILE A 18 -19.67 -8.07 -11.22
CA ILE A 18 -18.53 -7.15 -11.03
C ILE A 18 -18.86 -5.87 -11.78
N ARG A 19 -19.25 -4.82 -11.05
CA ARG A 19 -19.72 -3.59 -11.69
C ARG A 19 -18.66 -2.52 -11.82
N ASP A 20 -17.63 -2.51 -10.96
CA ASP A 20 -16.54 -1.56 -11.08
C ASP A 20 -15.20 -2.19 -10.71
N SER A 21 -14.25 -1.98 -11.57
CA SER A 21 -12.84 -2.11 -11.24
C SER A 21 -12.32 -0.75 -10.77
N VAL A 22 -11.63 -0.74 -9.66
CA VAL A 22 -11.03 0.46 -9.06
C VAL A 22 -9.53 0.35 -9.23
N TYR A 23 -8.94 1.21 -10.04
CA TYR A 23 -7.49 1.24 -10.21
C TYR A 23 -6.84 1.77 -8.94
N THR A 24 -6.00 0.95 -8.32
CA THR A 24 -5.34 1.20 -7.04
C THR A 24 -3.86 0.83 -7.11
N PRO A 25 -3.06 1.59 -7.88
CA PRO A 25 -1.63 1.34 -7.99
C PRO A 25 -0.91 1.55 -6.67
N GLY A 26 0.32 1.05 -6.58
CA GLY A 26 1.23 1.29 -5.48
C GLY A 26 1.79 0.04 -4.84
N HIS A 27 0.99 -0.98 -4.51
CA HIS A 27 1.52 -2.30 -4.19
C HIS A 27 2.24 -2.89 -5.43
N THR A 28 1.55 -2.86 -6.55
CA THR A 28 2.09 -3.02 -7.91
C THR A 28 1.54 -1.92 -8.81
N SER A 29 2.22 -1.61 -9.91
CA SER A 29 1.83 -0.54 -10.84
C SER A 29 0.47 -0.77 -11.52
N ASN A 30 0.04 -2.01 -11.64
CA ASN A 30 -1.18 -2.43 -12.33
C ASN A 30 -2.27 -2.96 -11.39
N HIS A 31 -2.14 -2.75 -10.08
CA HIS A 31 -3.09 -3.28 -9.10
C HIS A 31 -4.48 -2.70 -9.30
N MET A 32 -5.50 -3.53 -9.10
CA MET A 32 -6.90 -3.17 -9.17
C MET A 32 -7.70 -3.86 -8.06
N CYS A 33 -8.59 -3.11 -7.44
CA CYS A 33 -9.65 -3.64 -6.59
C CYS A 33 -10.92 -3.86 -7.41
N PHE A 34 -11.81 -4.73 -6.94
CA PHE A 34 -13.08 -5.02 -7.60
C PHE A 34 -14.24 -4.78 -6.65
N ALA A 35 -15.16 -3.90 -7.04
CA ALA A 35 -16.30 -3.54 -6.22
C ALA A 35 -17.54 -4.36 -6.56
N LEU A 36 -18.21 -4.88 -5.54
CA LEU A 36 -19.54 -5.46 -5.60
C LEU A 36 -20.54 -4.47 -5.01
N GLN A 37 -21.01 -3.55 -5.82
CA GLN A 37 -21.80 -2.38 -5.40
C GLN A 37 -23.07 -2.73 -4.63
N GLU A 38 -23.78 -3.78 -5.06
CA GLU A 38 -25.05 -4.21 -4.44
C GLU A 38 -24.88 -4.65 -2.99
N GLN A 39 -23.70 -5.15 -2.64
CA GLN A 39 -23.33 -5.59 -1.29
C GLN A 39 -22.44 -4.60 -0.54
N LYS A 40 -22.12 -3.46 -1.17
CA LYS A 40 -21.14 -2.49 -0.65
C LYS A 40 -19.85 -3.17 -0.21
N ALA A 41 -19.37 -4.10 -1.02
CA ALA A 41 -18.18 -4.90 -0.74
C ALA A 41 -17.09 -4.60 -1.76
N LEU A 42 -15.84 -4.58 -1.31
CA LEU A 42 -14.68 -4.40 -2.14
C LEU A 42 -13.70 -5.57 -1.96
N PHE A 43 -13.30 -6.19 -3.05
CA PHE A 43 -12.19 -7.13 -3.09
C PHE A 43 -10.90 -6.34 -3.27
N THR A 44 -10.12 -6.24 -2.21
CA THR A 44 -8.96 -5.33 -2.14
C THR A 44 -7.66 -5.95 -2.64
N GLY A 45 -7.66 -7.24 -2.97
CA GLY A 45 -6.42 -7.92 -3.35
C GLY A 45 -5.35 -7.78 -2.26
N ASP A 46 -4.13 -7.52 -2.69
CA ASP A 46 -3.00 -7.28 -1.80
C ASP A 46 -2.79 -5.80 -1.46
N HIS A 47 -3.65 -4.91 -1.96
CA HIS A 47 -3.54 -3.48 -1.66
C HIS A 47 -3.89 -3.16 -0.19
N VAL A 48 -4.94 -3.80 0.35
CA VAL A 48 -5.32 -3.72 1.76
C VAL A 48 -5.52 -5.13 2.29
N MET A 49 -4.60 -5.61 3.12
CA MET A 49 -4.64 -6.95 3.73
C MET A 49 -5.30 -6.93 5.11
N GLY A 50 -5.82 -8.08 5.57
CA GLY A 50 -6.58 -8.18 6.82
C GLY A 50 -5.74 -8.37 8.08
N TRP A 51 -4.43 -8.60 7.98
CA TRP A 51 -3.55 -8.90 9.14
C TRP A 51 -2.28 -8.06 9.24
N SER A 52 -1.84 -7.44 8.16
CA SER A 52 -0.62 -6.61 8.13
C SER A 52 -0.72 -5.59 7.01
N THR A 53 0.13 -4.57 7.05
CA THR A 53 0.25 -3.63 5.93
C THR A 53 0.90 -4.30 4.72
N SER A 54 0.46 -3.92 3.53
CA SER A 54 0.93 -4.45 2.26
C SER A 54 2.39 -4.10 2.01
N ILE A 55 3.11 -4.96 1.34
CA ILE A 55 4.47 -4.68 0.90
C ILE A 55 4.41 -3.73 -0.31
N VAL A 56 5.17 -2.64 -0.25
CA VAL A 56 5.42 -1.76 -1.38
C VAL A 56 6.90 -1.83 -1.68
N SER A 57 7.27 -2.31 -2.88
CA SER A 57 8.67 -2.56 -3.21
C SER A 57 9.01 -2.04 -4.60
N PRO A 58 9.88 -1.01 -4.70
CA PRO A 58 10.41 -0.58 -5.99
C PRO A 58 11.13 -1.72 -6.74
N PRO A 59 11.15 -1.71 -8.10
CA PRO A 59 10.70 -0.61 -8.96
C PRO A 59 9.21 -0.64 -9.33
N ASP A 60 8.49 -1.75 -9.13
CA ASP A 60 7.09 -1.87 -9.53
C ASP A 60 6.14 -1.22 -8.51
N GLY A 61 6.43 -1.37 -7.21
CA GLY A 61 5.69 -0.71 -6.14
C GLY A 61 6.12 0.74 -5.96
N ASP A 62 5.16 1.64 -5.72
CA ASP A 62 5.35 3.06 -5.47
C ASP A 62 4.55 3.53 -4.25
N MET A 63 5.24 4.14 -3.27
CA MET A 63 4.61 4.55 -2.02
C MET A 63 3.67 5.76 -2.17
N SER A 64 3.96 6.67 -3.11
CA SER A 64 3.07 7.80 -3.40
C SER A 64 1.75 7.30 -3.97
N ASP A 65 1.83 6.48 -5.03
CA ASP A 65 0.65 5.88 -5.66
C ASP A 65 -0.15 5.02 -4.67
N TYR A 66 0.56 4.30 -3.77
CA TYR A 66 -0.06 3.49 -2.73
C TYR A 66 -0.89 4.33 -1.75
N LEU A 67 -0.33 5.45 -1.27
CA LEU A 67 -1.03 6.37 -0.37
C LEU A 67 -2.21 7.06 -1.07
N ASP A 68 -2.04 7.51 -2.31
CA ASP A 68 -3.12 8.11 -3.09
C ASP A 68 -4.27 7.10 -3.31
N SER A 69 -3.94 5.84 -3.55
CA SER A 69 -4.92 4.76 -3.67
C SER A 69 -5.65 4.49 -2.33
N LEU A 70 -4.96 4.54 -1.20
CA LEU A 70 -5.59 4.42 0.13
C LEU A 70 -6.54 5.61 0.38
N GLU A 71 -6.16 6.84 0.03
CA GLU A 71 -7.02 8.02 0.14
C GLU A 71 -8.26 7.90 -0.78
N LEU A 72 -8.10 7.38 -1.99
CA LEU A 72 -9.23 7.07 -2.88
C LEU A 72 -10.20 6.08 -2.21
N LEU A 73 -9.69 5.04 -1.53
CA LEU A 73 -10.53 4.07 -0.83
C LEU A 73 -11.31 4.70 0.34
N LEU A 74 -10.78 5.71 1.03
CA LEU A 74 -11.49 6.44 2.09
C LEU A 74 -12.71 7.22 1.59
N GLN A 75 -12.71 7.62 0.31
CA GLN A 75 -13.83 8.35 -0.31
C GLN A 75 -14.99 7.43 -0.72
N ARG A 76 -14.77 6.11 -0.72
CA ARG A 76 -15.78 5.12 -1.06
C ARG A 76 -16.72 4.85 0.11
N ASP A 77 -17.86 4.23 -0.16
CA ASP A 77 -18.88 3.88 0.83
C ASP A 77 -19.02 2.36 1.06
N ASP A 78 -18.00 1.60 0.65
CA ASP A 78 -17.94 0.16 0.89
C ASP A 78 -17.98 -0.14 2.40
N GLN A 79 -18.72 -1.16 2.80
CA GLN A 79 -18.93 -1.53 4.19
C GLN A 79 -18.10 -2.72 4.63
N VAL A 80 -17.60 -3.51 3.68
CA VAL A 80 -16.75 -4.66 3.96
C VAL A 80 -15.67 -4.79 2.89
N TYR A 81 -14.45 -5.12 3.32
CA TYR A 81 -13.37 -5.48 2.41
C TYR A 81 -13.03 -6.97 2.50
N TRP A 82 -12.81 -7.56 1.34
CA TRP A 82 -12.35 -8.94 1.18
C TRP A 82 -10.93 -8.92 0.60
N PRO A 83 -9.91 -9.04 1.46
CA PRO A 83 -8.52 -9.08 1.01
C PRO A 83 -8.16 -10.47 0.47
N THR A 84 -7.04 -10.56 -0.28
CA THR A 84 -6.44 -11.84 -0.65
C THR A 84 -5.87 -12.57 0.56
N HIS A 85 -5.36 -11.81 1.54
CA HIS A 85 -4.71 -12.33 2.74
C HIS A 85 -5.33 -11.74 4.00
N GLY A 86 -5.67 -12.64 4.95
CA GLY A 86 -6.28 -12.29 6.23
C GLY A 86 -7.80 -12.36 6.24
N PRO A 87 -8.45 -12.07 7.38
CA PRO A 87 -9.90 -12.06 7.50
C PRO A 87 -10.53 -10.89 6.74
N CYS A 88 -11.86 -10.96 6.54
CA CYS A 88 -12.63 -9.82 6.06
C CYS A 88 -12.48 -8.62 7.01
N ILE A 89 -12.66 -7.43 6.49
CA ILE A 89 -12.50 -6.17 7.21
C ILE A 89 -13.87 -5.50 7.25
N ASP A 90 -14.50 -5.49 8.42
CA ASP A 90 -15.86 -4.99 8.62
C ASP A 90 -15.90 -3.46 8.85
N GLU A 91 -14.76 -2.86 9.19
CA GLU A 91 -14.61 -1.41 9.34
C GLU A 91 -13.55 -0.85 8.37
N PRO A 92 -13.83 -0.83 7.06
CA PRO A 92 -12.84 -0.50 6.03
C PRO A 92 -12.15 0.83 6.24
N LYS A 93 -12.90 1.90 6.55
CA LYS A 93 -12.34 3.25 6.71
C LYS A 93 -11.39 3.36 7.91
N ALA A 94 -11.72 2.71 9.02
CA ALA A 94 -10.85 2.68 10.19
C ALA A 94 -9.56 1.93 9.88
N HIS A 95 -9.66 0.81 9.20
CA HIS A 95 -8.53 -0.03 8.80
C HIS A 95 -7.61 0.68 7.81
N VAL A 96 -8.16 1.35 6.79
CA VAL A 96 -7.37 2.13 5.82
C VAL A 96 -6.67 3.32 6.49
N ARG A 97 -7.33 4.03 7.42
CA ARG A 97 -6.67 5.09 8.20
C ARG A 97 -5.49 4.56 9.02
N ALA A 98 -5.63 3.39 9.63
CA ALA A 98 -4.53 2.76 10.35
C ALA A 98 -3.35 2.42 9.42
N PHE A 99 -3.61 2.02 8.18
CA PHE A 99 -2.56 1.79 7.18
C PHE A 99 -1.84 3.08 6.82
N ILE A 100 -2.57 4.17 6.55
CA ILE A 100 -1.99 5.48 6.24
C ILE A 100 -1.14 5.97 7.42
N GLN A 101 -1.67 5.90 8.64
CA GLN A 101 -0.96 6.28 9.85
C GLN A 101 0.34 5.48 10.02
N HIS A 102 0.30 4.17 9.86
CA HIS A 102 1.50 3.33 9.92
C HIS A 102 2.56 3.76 8.91
N ARG A 103 2.18 4.18 7.68
CA ARG A 103 3.12 4.69 6.68
C ARG A 103 3.73 6.02 7.11
N GLN A 104 2.94 6.91 7.66
CA GLN A 104 3.41 8.21 8.20
C GLN A 104 4.39 8.00 9.37
N GLU A 105 4.09 7.06 10.26
CA GLU A 105 4.98 6.68 11.37
C GLU A 105 6.32 6.15 10.85
N ARG A 106 6.32 5.32 9.79
CA ARG A 106 7.54 4.84 9.15
C ARG A 106 8.35 5.96 8.49
N GLU A 107 7.70 6.90 7.81
CA GLU A 107 8.36 8.10 7.28
C GLU A 107 9.01 8.92 8.39
N GLN A 108 8.32 9.10 9.52
CA GLN A 108 8.86 9.84 10.65
C GLN A 108 10.09 9.12 11.26
N GLN A 109 10.04 7.80 11.44
CA GLN A 109 11.18 7.02 11.93
C GLN A 109 12.43 7.16 11.04
N ILE A 110 12.23 7.24 9.70
CA ILE A 110 13.35 7.50 8.76
C ILE A 110 13.95 8.88 9.03
N ILE A 111 13.12 9.90 9.21
CA ILE A 111 13.56 11.27 9.52
C ILE A 111 14.33 11.28 10.84
N ASP A 112 13.80 10.64 11.88
CA ASP A 112 14.45 10.53 13.19
C ASP A 112 15.81 9.85 13.09
N CYS A 113 15.94 8.80 12.25
CA CYS A 113 17.23 8.16 11.98
C CYS A 113 18.23 9.14 11.35
N ILE A 114 17.81 9.91 10.35
CA ILE A 114 18.69 10.90 9.68
C ILE A 114 19.12 12.00 10.67
N GLU A 115 18.22 12.47 11.54
CA GLU A 115 18.53 13.44 12.60
C GLU A 115 19.55 12.92 13.62
N GLN A 116 19.55 11.60 13.83
CA GLN A 116 20.52 10.91 14.69
C GLN A 116 21.85 10.58 13.99
N GLY A 117 22.01 10.96 12.72
CA GLY A 117 23.25 10.71 11.96
C GLY A 117 23.30 9.36 11.28
N ILE A 118 22.18 8.65 11.16
CA ILE A 118 22.06 7.39 10.42
C ILE A 118 21.59 7.71 9.01
N PHE A 119 22.46 7.61 8.02
CA PHE A 119 22.18 8.09 6.66
C PHE A 119 21.94 6.99 5.64
N LYS A 120 22.16 5.71 6.00
CA LYS A 120 22.04 4.57 5.09
C LYS A 120 20.92 3.64 5.50
N ILE A 121 20.18 3.14 4.53
CA ILE A 121 19.03 2.23 4.76
C ILE A 121 19.47 0.98 5.54
N GLY A 122 20.63 0.41 5.22
CA GLY A 122 21.14 -0.78 5.92
C GLY A 122 21.37 -0.57 7.42
N GLU A 123 21.65 0.67 7.85
CA GLU A 123 21.84 1.05 9.26
C GLU A 123 20.50 1.45 9.92
N MET A 124 19.54 2.01 9.14
CA MET A 124 18.20 2.35 9.60
C MET A 124 17.36 1.12 9.95
N VAL A 125 17.50 0.04 9.14
CA VAL A 125 16.68 -1.17 9.31
C VAL A 125 16.81 -1.77 10.71
N PRO A 126 17.98 -2.09 11.26
CA PRO A 126 18.08 -2.60 12.62
C PRO A 126 17.58 -1.61 13.69
N ALA A 127 17.70 -0.31 13.46
CA ALA A 127 17.21 0.71 14.39
C ALA A 127 15.69 0.78 14.43
N MET A 128 15.03 0.64 13.25
CA MET A 128 13.57 0.73 13.10
C MET A 128 12.84 -0.59 13.36
N TYR A 129 13.52 -1.74 13.19
CA TYR A 129 12.94 -3.08 13.20
C TYR A 129 13.60 -3.98 14.24
N HIS A 130 13.94 -3.44 15.41
CA HIS A 130 14.66 -4.15 16.50
C HIS A 130 13.95 -5.43 16.98
N ASP A 131 12.59 -5.50 16.86
CA ASP A 131 11.80 -6.68 17.24
C ASP A 131 11.61 -7.67 16.08
N THR A 132 12.21 -7.39 14.90
CA THR A 132 12.03 -8.21 13.69
C THR A 132 13.25 -9.12 13.52
N PRO A 133 13.05 -10.42 13.24
CA PRO A 133 14.18 -11.33 12.98
C PRO A 133 15.06 -10.85 11.81
N GLU A 134 16.37 -10.94 11.95
CA GLU A 134 17.36 -10.44 10.97
C GLU A 134 17.16 -10.98 9.55
N PHE A 135 16.68 -12.22 9.40
CA PHE A 135 16.40 -12.78 8.08
C PHE A 135 15.30 -12.01 7.30
N MET A 136 14.51 -11.18 7.99
CA MET A 136 13.50 -10.29 7.39
C MET A 136 14.06 -8.91 7.00
N TYR A 137 15.26 -8.56 7.41
CA TYR A 137 15.86 -7.25 7.12
C TYR A 137 15.93 -6.90 5.63
N PRO A 138 16.21 -7.84 4.71
CA PRO A 138 16.14 -7.52 3.27
C PRO A 138 14.75 -7.07 2.79
N ALA A 139 13.68 -7.63 3.35
CA ALA A 139 12.30 -7.21 3.03
C ALA A 139 11.96 -5.85 3.69
N ALA A 140 12.40 -5.65 4.94
CA ALA A 140 12.28 -4.39 5.65
C ALA A 140 13.02 -3.26 4.91
N ALA A 141 14.24 -3.51 4.43
CA ALA A 141 15.02 -2.54 3.67
C ALA A 141 14.29 -2.05 2.39
N ARG A 142 13.60 -2.94 1.68
CA ARG A 142 12.78 -2.55 0.52
C ARG A 142 11.61 -1.67 0.91
N SER A 143 10.98 -1.93 2.04
CA SER A 143 9.89 -1.09 2.57
C SER A 143 10.40 0.28 3.00
N VAL A 144 11.59 0.34 3.61
CA VAL A 144 12.27 1.60 3.95
C VAL A 144 12.63 2.37 2.69
N LEU A 145 13.14 1.69 1.64
CA LEU A 145 13.45 2.32 0.36
C LEU A 145 12.21 2.95 -0.27
N ALA A 146 11.08 2.25 -0.30
CA ALA A 146 9.84 2.80 -0.86
C ALA A 146 9.37 4.08 -0.11
N ALA A 147 9.50 4.09 1.23
CA ALA A 147 9.19 5.28 2.03
C ALA A 147 10.22 6.40 1.81
N MET A 148 11.49 6.06 1.67
CA MET A 148 12.58 6.99 1.35
C MET A 148 12.35 7.67 -0.01
N ASP A 149 12.02 6.90 -1.04
CA ASP A 149 11.71 7.42 -2.38
C ASP A 149 10.54 8.40 -2.33
N ASN A 150 9.53 8.14 -1.51
CA ASN A 150 8.42 9.04 -1.29
C ASN A 150 8.85 10.33 -0.57
N LEU A 151 9.72 10.25 0.43
CA LEU A 151 10.29 11.43 1.10
C LEU A 151 11.14 12.27 0.15
N VAL A 152 11.88 11.64 -0.76
CA VAL A 152 12.65 12.33 -1.80
C VAL A 152 11.70 13.03 -2.79
N LYS A 153 10.64 12.37 -3.25
CA LYS A 153 9.60 12.97 -4.10
C LYS A 153 8.94 14.19 -3.43
N LYS A 154 8.73 14.12 -2.11
CA LYS A 154 8.20 15.22 -1.30
C LYS A 154 9.22 16.33 -0.98
N ASN A 155 10.44 16.24 -1.49
CA ASN A 155 11.55 17.14 -1.19
C ASN A 155 11.86 17.28 0.30
N ARG A 156 11.58 16.26 1.11
CA ARG A 156 11.92 16.24 2.55
C ARG A 156 13.31 15.65 2.79
N VAL A 157 13.75 14.78 1.90
CA VAL A 157 15.05 14.11 1.93
C VAL A 157 15.71 14.27 0.56
N ILE A 158 17.03 14.33 0.54
CA ILE A 158 17.86 14.35 -0.65
C ILE A 158 18.82 13.15 -0.66
N VAL A 159 19.15 12.66 -1.85
CA VAL A 159 20.21 11.67 -2.08
C VAL A 159 21.53 12.42 -2.18
N VAL A 160 22.48 12.12 -1.30
CA VAL A 160 23.81 12.75 -1.29
C VAL A 160 24.81 11.95 -2.14
N SER A 161 24.76 10.63 -2.04
CA SER A 161 25.61 9.74 -2.81
C SER A 161 24.94 8.39 -3.06
N GLY A 162 25.39 7.65 -4.07
CA GLY A 162 24.83 6.34 -4.41
C GLY A 162 23.39 6.40 -4.93
N SER A 163 22.66 5.30 -4.80
CA SER A 163 21.24 5.20 -5.17
C SER A 163 20.58 3.99 -4.51
N GLY A 164 19.26 4.04 -4.33
CA GLY A 164 18.47 2.93 -3.82
C GLY A 164 18.97 2.44 -2.46
N LEU A 165 19.09 1.15 -2.25
CA LEU A 165 19.51 0.57 -0.97
C LEU A 165 20.92 0.97 -0.52
N GLU A 166 21.79 1.30 -1.47
CA GLU A 166 23.18 1.74 -1.23
C GLU A 166 23.29 3.27 -1.17
N GLY A 167 22.20 3.97 -1.26
CA GLY A 167 22.14 5.43 -1.18
C GLY A 167 22.48 5.96 0.20
N GLU A 168 23.04 7.17 0.23
CA GLU A 168 23.21 7.98 1.42
C GLU A 168 22.26 9.18 1.35
N TYR A 169 21.48 9.37 2.41
CA TYR A 169 20.35 10.26 2.44
C TYR A 169 20.50 11.33 3.53
N GLN A 170 20.05 12.55 3.25
CA GLN A 170 20.05 13.64 4.23
C GLN A 170 18.73 14.40 4.16
N LEU A 171 18.40 15.15 5.22
CA LEU A 171 17.25 16.05 5.18
C LEU A 171 17.49 17.18 4.18
N SER A 172 16.45 17.57 3.47
CA SER A 172 16.50 18.75 2.61
C SER A 172 16.70 20.00 3.46
N ALA A 173 17.53 20.93 3.00
CA ALA A 173 17.62 22.24 3.61
C ALA A 173 16.28 22.98 3.49
N SER A 174 15.78 23.50 4.59
CA SER A 174 14.53 24.27 4.67
C SER A 174 14.68 25.63 3.99
#